data_2a7c5bfb55fa3e949d3bfec033bdb4fc
#
_entry.id   2a7c5bfb55fa3e949d3bfec033bdb4fc
#
_cell.length_a   1.000
_cell.length_b   1.000
_cell.length_c   1.000
_cell.angle_alpha   90.00
_cell.angle_beta   90.00
_cell.angle_gamma   90.00
#
_symmetry.space_group_name_H-M   'P 1'
#
loop_
_entity.id
_entity.type
_entity.pdbx_description
1 polymer ?
#
loop_
_entity_poly.entity_id
_entity_poly.type
_entity_poly.pdbx_seq_one_letter_code
_entity_poly.pdbx_strand_id
1 'polypeptide(L)'
;KKQGVRAENAANMQTTLCCLAVDEESRAMCINVGDSRMYRYVNGTIRQISVDQSYARYMYEHGRIEDVSELEPQYQNAIISSIGSTLNEPDVAQTPLVADFGKEPDDMIIIVSDGVSDYVSEEEMVVGLGLDLSVSEKLGAIMELALTNGGTDNVSVVGIKPYLDDHELKTLTAKKAVEKTVSVQDMLESKKPEKAEAVEEKKPDEQAKLF
;
A
#
# COMPACT_ATOMS: atom_id res chain seq x y z
N LYS A 1 -1.24 27.36 12.07
CA LYS A 1 -1.39 27.93 10.70
C LYS A 1 -1.44 26.73 9.77
N LYS A 2 -2.62 26.43 9.20
CA LYS A 2 -2.74 25.46 8.10
C LYS A 2 -1.96 26.01 6.92
N GLN A 3 -0.91 25.31 6.49
CA GLN A 3 -0.29 25.59 5.21
C GLN A 3 -1.32 25.28 4.15
N GLY A 4 -1.81 26.29 3.48
CA GLY A 4 -2.67 26.13 2.32
C GLY A 4 -1.88 25.38 1.25
N VAL A 5 -2.34 24.18 0.90
CA VAL A 5 -1.92 23.51 -0.33
C VAL A 5 -2.18 24.53 -1.46
N ARG A 6 -1.17 24.82 -2.26
CA ARG A 6 -1.30 25.80 -3.34
C ARG A 6 -2.38 25.27 -4.30
N ALA A 7 -3.48 25.99 -4.37
CA ALA A 7 -4.64 25.59 -5.15
C ALA A 7 -4.36 25.36 -6.65
N GLU A 8 -3.29 25.97 -7.17
CA GLU A 8 -2.87 25.82 -8.57
C GLU A 8 -2.34 24.43 -8.95
N ASN A 9 -1.80 23.66 -7.99
CA ASN A 9 -1.34 22.29 -8.25
C ASN A 9 -2.39 21.23 -7.89
N ALA A 10 -3.42 21.58 -7.14
CA ALA A 10 -4.46 20.63 -6.74
C ALA A 10 -5.50 20.37 -7.86
N ALA A 11 -5.65 21.27 -8.81
CA ALA A 11 -6.65 21.18 -9.87
C ALA A 11 -6.41 20.01 -10.86
N ASN A 12 -5.19 19.43 -10.87
CA ASN A 12 -4.82 18.34 -11.78
C ASN A 12 -4.36 17.07 -11.03
N MET A 13 -4.59 17.00 -9.72
CA MET A 13 -4.25 15.79 -8.96
C MET A 13 -5.29 14.72 -9.21
N GLN A 14 -4.81 13.57 -9.67
CA GLN A 14 -5.63 12.39 -9.90
C GLN A 14 -5.05 11.20 -9.16
N THR A 15 -5.89 10.25 -8.78
CA THR A 15 -5.47 9.00 -8.14
C THR A 15 -6.41 7.86 -8.49
N THR A 16 -5.90 6.64 -8.45
CA THR A 16 -6.68 5.41 -8.47
C THR A 16 -7.19 5.09 -7.06
N LEU A 17 -8.13 4.18 -6.97
CA LEU A 17 -8.60 3.57 -5.73
C LEU A 17 -8.84 2.09 -5.97
N CYS A 18 -8.25 1.23 -5.15
CA CYS A 18 -8.61 -0.17 -5.06
C CYS A 18 -8.85 -0.53 -3.59
N CYS A 19 -10.04 -0.98 -3.26
CA CYS A 19 -10.49 -1.16 -1.88
C CYS A 19 -11.28 -2.46 -1.73
N LEU A 20 -11.00 -3.19 -0.65
CA LEU A 20 -11.81 -4.33 -0.20
C LEU A 20 -12.72 -3.86 0.93
N ALA A 21 -14.03 -3.96 0.72
CA ALA A 21 -15.05 -3.81 1.76
C ALA A 21 -15.53 -5.20 2.22
N VAL A 22 -15.55 -5.42 3.53
CA VAL A 22 -16.05 -6.68 4.13
C VAL A 22 -17.09 -6.30 5.18
N ASP A 23 -18.25 -6.92 5.12
CA ASP A 23 -19.31 -6.71 6.12
C ASP A 23 -19.25 -7.72 7.29
N GLU A 24 -20.17 -7.57 8.23
CA GLU A 24 -20.25 -8.41 9.44
C GLU A 24 -20.57 -9.88 9.13
N GLU A 25 -21.20 -10.16 7.98
CA GLU A 25 -21.49 -11.51 7.51
C GLU A 25 -20.36 -12.10 6.64
N SER A 26 -19.20 -11.47 6.62
CA SER A 26 -18.03 -11.85 5.79
C SER A 26 -18.29 -11.82 4.28
N ARG A 27 -19.27 -11.05 3.83
CA ARG A 27 -19.43 -10.77 2.41
C ARG A 27 -18.43 -9.70 2.03
N ALA A 28 -17.71 -9.95 0.96
CA ALA A 28 -16.65 -9.08 0.51
C ALA A 28 -16.96 -8.48 -0.86
N MET A 29 -16.54 -7.26 -1.07
CA MET A 29 -16.71 -6.51 -2.31
C MET A 29 -15.44 -5.78 -2.67
N CYS A 30 -14.98 -5.92 -3.91
CA CYS A 30 -13.97 -5.07 -4.50
C CYS A 30 -14.61 -3.80 -5.02
N ILE A 31 -14.04 -2.66 -4.65
CA ILE A 31 -14.40 -1.35 -5.19
C ILE A 31 -13.14 -0.79 -5.85
N ASN A 32 -13.18 -0.48 -7.15
CA ASN A 32 -12.04 0.10 -7.82
C ASN A 32 -12.40 1.26 -8.75
N VAL A 33 -11.45 2.20 -8.85
CA VAL A 33 -11.37 3.28 -9.82
C VAL A 33 -9.94 3.29 -10.34
N GLY A 34 -9.75 3.13 -11.65
CA GLY A 34 -8.44 3.05 -12.28
C GLY A 34 -8.00 1.63 -12.57
N ASP A 35 -6.71 1.41 -12.59
CA ASP A 35 -6.01 0.19 -13.02
C ASP A 35 -5.20 -0.51 -11.93
N SER A 36 -5.22 0.00 -10.71
CA SER A 36 -4.72 -0.76 -9.55
C SER A 36 -5.54 -2.03 -9.39
N ARG A 37 -4.86 -3.16 -9.20
CA ARG A 37 -5.51 -4.48 -9.28
C ARG A 37 -5.71 -5.12 -7.93
N MET A 38 -6.85 -5.81 -7.81
CA MET A 38 -7.14 -6.73 -6.70
C MET A 38 -7.19 -8.15 -7.23
N TYR A 39 -6.46 -9.03 -6.58
CA TYR A 39 -6.45 -10.46 -6.87
C TYR A 39 -6.91 -11.27 -5.66
N ARG A 40 -7.51 -12.43 -5.91
CA ARG A 40 -7.71 -13.47 -4.91
C ARG A 40 -6.79 -14.64 -5.20
N TYR A 41 -6.01 -15.04 -4.23
CA TYR A 41 -5.21 -16.25 -4.24
C TYR A 41 -5.86 -17.30 -3.33
N VAL A 42 -6.08 -18.49 -3.85
CA VAL A 42 -6.64 -19.64 -3.09
C VAL A 42 -6.28 -20.95 -3.80
N ASN A 43 -5.92 -21.98 -3.04
CA ASN A 43 -5.60 -23.32 -3.55
C ASN A 43 -4.55 -23.29 -4.68
N GLY A 44 -3.51 -22.47 -4.54
CA GLY A 44 -2.44 -22.35 -5.52
C GLY A 44 -2.85 -21.68 -6.84
N THR A 45 -3.98 -21.00 -6.87
CA THR A 45 -4.46 -20.27 -8.04
C THR A 45 -4.67 -18.80 -7.71
N ILE A 46 -4.48 -17.92 -8.69
CA ILE A 46 -4.76 -16.50 -8.57
C ILE A 46 -5.79 -16.07 -9.61
N ARG A 47 -6.64 -15.13 -9.24
CA ARG A 47 -7.61 -14.54 -10.16
C ARG A 47 -7.77 -13.07 -9.86
N GLN A 48 -7.70 -12.24 -10.90
CA GLN A 48 -8.03 -10.83 -10.79
C GLN A 48 -9.53 -10.64 -10.50
N ILE A 49 -9.83 -9.81 -9.50
CA ILE A 49 -11.20 -9.47 -9.09
C ILE A 49 -11.58 -8.08 -9.61
N SER A 50 -10.66 -7.12 -9.52
CA SER A 50 -10.87 -5.78 -10.07
C SER A 50 -10.97 -5.79 -11.59
N VAL A 51 -11.56 -4.76 -12.15
CA VAL A 51 -11.64 -4.53 -13.59
C VAL A 51 -10.82 -3.31 -13.92
N ASP A 52 -9.76 -3.48 -14.73
CA ASP A 52 -8.91 -2.37 -15.13
C ASP A 52 -9.70 -1.35 -15.95
N GLN A 53 -9.61 -0.10 -15.57
CA GLN A 53 -10.21 1.01 -16.29
C GLN A 53 -9.11 1.74 -17.08
N SER A 54 -8.43 0.98 -17.95
CA SER A 54 -7.38 1.48 -18.85
C SER A 54 -7.89 1.63 -20.29
N TYR A 55 -7.26 2.55 -21.02
CA TYR A 55 -7.56 2.74 -22.45
C TYR A 55 -7.26 1.49 -23.27
N ALA A 56 -6.19 0.79 -22.94
CA ALA A 56 -5.82 -0.46 -23.60
C ALA A 56 -6.93 -1.51 -23.46
N ARG A 57 -7.44 -1.71 -22.24
CA ARG A 57 -8.55 -2.64 -22.01
C ARG A 57 -9.81 -2.23 -22.76
N TYR A 58 -10.17 -0.95 -22.71
CA TYR A 58 -11.31 -0.42 -23.46
C TYR A 58 -11.21 -0.73 -24.96
N MET A 59 -10.05 -0.50 -25.56
CA MET A 59 -9.82 -0.78 -26.98
C MET A 59 -9.89 -2.27 -27.30
N TYR A 60 -9.32 -3.12 -26.45
CA TYR A 60 -9.37 -4.58 -26.57
C TYR A 60 -10.82 -5.10 -26.50
N GLU A 61 -11.58 -4.71 -25.49
CA GLU A 61 -12.98 -5.14 -25.31
C GLU A 61 -13.92 -4.71 -26.46
N HIS A 62 -13.56 -3.63 -27.14
CA HIS A 62 -14.31 -3.14 -28.31
C HIS A 62 -13.78 -3.68 -29.62
N GLY A 63 -12.84 -4.64 -29.58
CA GLY A 63 -12.25 -5.27 -30.79
C GLY A 63 -11.50 -4.28 -31.67
N ARG A 64 -10.91 -3.25 -31.07
CA ARG A 64 -10.14 -2.23 -31.79
C ARG A 64 -8.66 -2.57 -31.87
N ILE A 65 -8.17 -3.39 -30.96
CA ILE A 65 -6.83 -3.95 -30.92
C ILE A 65 -6.93 -5.43 -30.52
N GLU A 66 -5.94 -6.22 -30.91
CA GLU A 66 -5.76 -7.60 -30.46
C GLU A 66 -4.70 -7.68 -29.35
N ASP A 67 -3.76 -6.73 -29.33
CA ASP A 67 -2.68 -6.66 -28.35
C ASP A 67 -2.37 -5.20 -27.98
N VAL A 68 -1.96 -4.98 -26.73
CA VAL A 68 -1.64 -3.63 -26.21
C VAL A 68 -0.49 -2.97 -26.96
N SER A 69 0.44 -3.76 -27.52
CA SER A 69 1.55 -3.25 -28.32
C SER A 69 1.13 -2.55 -29.62
N GLU A 70 -0.11 -2.72 -30.06
CA GLU A 70 -0.67 -1.99 -31.20
C GLU A 70 -0.98 -0.51 -30.87
N LEU A 71 -1.06 -0.17 -29.57
CA LEU A 71 -1.24 1.21 -29.15
C LEU A 71 0.09 1.97 -29.14
N GLU A 72 0.02 3.26 -29.44
CA GLU A 72 1.17 4.15 -29.22
C GLU A 72 1.57 4.12 -27.72
N PRO A 73 2.89 4.16 -27.41
CA PRO A 73 3.38 3.96 -26.03
C PRO A 73 2.70 4.83 -24.98
N GLN A 74 2.30 6.05 -25.34
CA GLN A 74 1.61 6.99 -24.43
C GLN A 74 0.19 6.54 -24.02
N TYR A 75 -0.41 5.61 -24.76
CA TYR A 75 -1.77 5.10 -24.48
C TYR A 75 -1.79 3.71 -23.87
N GLN A 76 -0.66 3.01 -23.83
CA GLN A 76 -0.59 1.65 -23.31
C GLN A 76 -0.95 1.59 -21.82
N ASN A 77 -0.49 2.58 -21.03
CA ASN A 77 -0.75 2.69 -19.59
C ASN A 77 -1.70 3.85 -19.26
N ALA A 78 -2.46 4.34 -20.24
CA ALA A 78 -3.40 5.45 -20.00
C ALA A 78 -4.65 4.94 -19.28
N ILE A 79 -4.98 5.54 -18.13
CA ILE A 79 -6.21 5.28 -17.39
C ILE A 79 -7.36 6.14 -17.93
N ILE A 80 -8.56 5.58 -17.97
CA ILE A 80 -9.78 6.27 -18.45
C ILE A 80 -10.68 6.71 -17.30
N SER A 81 -10.42 6.27 -16.08
CA SER A 81 -11.17 6.63 -14.89
C SER A 81 -10.22 6.88 -13.72
N SER A 82 -10.38 8.01 -13.05
CA SER A 82 -9.57 8.40 -11.89
C SER A 82 -10.35 9.33 -10.97
N ILE A 83 -10.06 9.29 -9.68
CA ILE A 83 -10.58 10.24 -8.70
C ILE A 83 -9.84 11.57 -8.88
N GLY A 84 -10.57 12.66 -8.96
CA GLY A 84 -10.02 14.01 -9.17
C GLY A 84 -9.90 14.41 -10.64
N SER A 85 -10.36 13.58 -11.57
CA SER A 85 -10.44 13.97 -12.97
C SER A 85 -11.38 15.20 -13.13
N THR A 86 -10.91 16.17 -13.93
CA THR A 86 -11.73 17.34 -14.30
C THR A 86 -12.55 17.11 -15.57
N LEU A 87 -12.31 15.99 -16.27
CA LEU A 87 -12.96 15.68 -17.53
C LEU A 87 -14.25 14.85 -17.34
N ASN A 88 -14.21 13.88 -16.43
CA ASN A 88 -15.30 12.95 -16.19
C ASN A 88 -15.44 12.66 -14.69
N GLU A 89 -16.65 12.33 -14.26
CA GLU A 89 -16.83 11.70 -12.95
C GLU A 89 -16.15 10.31 -12.94
N PRO A 90 -15.57 9.88 -11.81
CA PRO A 90 -14.95 8.56 -11.72
C PRO A 90 -15.99 7.46 -11.90
N ASP A 91 -15.71 6.49 -12.74
CA ASP A 91 -16.47 5.26 -12.83
C ASP A 91 -16.08 4.34 -11.66
N VAL A 92 -17.01 4.10 -10.75
CA VAL A 92 -16.78 3.29 -9.56
C VAL A 92 -17.24 1.86 -9.82
N ALA A 93 -16.31 1.00 -10.20
CA ALA A 93 -16.60 -0.42 -10.40
C ALA A 93 -16.77 -1.13 -9.05
N GLN A 94 -17.79 -1.99 -8.96
CA GLN A 94 -18.11 -2.78 -7.78
C GLN A 94 -18.23 -4.25 -8.18
N THR A 95 -17.31 -5.07 -7.70
CA THR A 95 -17.29 -6.51 -7.99
C THR A 95 -17.47 -7.30 -6.69
N PRO A 96 -18.61 -7.99 -6.51
CA PRO A 96 -18.82 -8.85 -5.36
C PRO A 96 -17.78 -10.00 -5.36
N LEU A 97 -17.14 -10.22 -4.22
CA LEU A 97 -16.38 -11.43 -4.02
C LEU A 97 -17.36 -12.59 -3.71
N VAL A 98 -16.95 -13.79 -4.15
CA VAL A 98 -17.74 -14.99 -3.88
C VAL A 98 -17.87 -15.19 -2.36
N ALA A 99 -19.05 -15.60 -1.91
CA ALA A 99 -19.46 -15.72 -0.50
C ALA A 99 -18.64 -16.75 0.35
N ASP A 100 -17.53 -17.24 -0.17
CA ASP A 100 -16.66 -18.22 0.46
C ASP A 100 -15.25 -17.66 0.78
N PHE A 101 -15.06 -16.33 0.74
CA PHE A 101 -13.80 -15.73 1.14
C PHE A 101 -13.47 -16.10 2.59
N GLY A 102 -12.28 -16.62 2.79
CA GLY A 102 -11.78 -17.02 4.10
C GLY A 102 -12.17 -18.43 4.55
N LYS A 103 -12.71 -19.28 3.68
CA LYS A 103 -12.98 -20.69 4.02
C LYS A 103 -11.74 -21.57 3.93
N GLU A 104 -10.82 -21.24 3.04
CA GLU A 104 -9.59 -21.98 2.85
C GLU A 104 -8.43 -21.34 3.63
N PRO A 105 -7.51 -22.13 4.17
CA PRO A 105 -6.42 -21.62 5.00
C PRO A 105 -5.44 -20.70 4.25
N ASP A 106 -5.29 -20.90 2.93
CA ASP A 106 -4.42 -20.10 2.06
C ASP A 106 -5.14 -18.96 1.34
N ASP A 107 -6.45 -18.77 1.61
CA ASP A 107 -7.25 -17.73 0.98
C ASP A 107 -6.72 -16.34 1.34
N MET A 108 -6.36 -15.56 0.34
CA MET A 108 -5.76 -14.26 0.51
C MET A 108 -6.19 -13.30 -0.60
N ILE A 109 -6.51 -12.08 -0.24
CA ILE A 109 -6.68 -10.97 -1.18
C ILE A 109 -5.37 -10.17 -1.25
N ILE A 110 -4.98 -9.81 -2.47
CA ILE A 110 -3.81 -8.98 -2.72
C ILE A 110 -4.25 -7.79 -3.55
N ILE A 111 -3.84 -6.61 -3.13
CA ILE A 111 -4.04 -5.36 -3.86
C ILE A 111 -2.67 -4.84 -4.26
N VAL A 112 -2.49 -4.52 -5.51
CA VAL A 112 -1.23 -4.06 -6.07
C VAL A 112 -1.42 -2.79 -6.90
N SER A 113 -0.38 -1.94 -6.93
CA SER A 113 -0.27 -0.86 -7.92
C SER A 113 0.20 -1.39 -9.26
N ASP A 114 0.09 -0.57 -10.30
CA ASP A 114 0.63 -0.81 -11.65
C ASP A 114 2.14 -1.12 -11.63
N GLY A 115 2.92 -0.46 -10.76
CA GLY A 115 4.34 -0.78 -10.56
C GLY A 115 4.64 -2.23 -10.16
N VAL A 116 3.61 -3.03 -9.81
CA VAL A 116 3.73 -4.48 -9.65
C VAL A 116 3.12 -5.20 -10.85
N SER A 117 1.87 -4.91 -11.20
CA SER A 117 1.13 -5.69 -12.19
C SER A 117 1.65 -5.55 -13.62
N ASP A 118 2.43 -4.52 -13.90
CA ASP A 118 3.10 -4.33 -15.20
C ASP A 118 4.40 -5.12 -15.32
N TYR A 119 4.97 -5.58 -14.20
CA TYR A 119 6.29 -6.23 -14.15
C TYR A 119 6.26 -7.65 -13.59
N VAL A 120 5.17 -8.06 -12.95
CA VAL A 120 5.04 -9.39 -12.33
C VAL A 120 3.78 -10.06 -12.88
N SER A 121 3.96 -11.17 -13.57
CA SER A 121 2.84 -11.96 -14.11
C SER A 121 2.05 -12.67 -13.01
N GLU A 122 0.84 -13.10 -13.33
CA GLU A 122 0.01 -13.89 -12.38
C GLU A 122 0.69 -15.21 -11.99
N GLU A 123 1.39 -15.85 -12.92
CA GLU A 123 2.15 -17.09 -12.68
C GLU A 123 3.29 -16.85 -11.68
N GLU A 124 4.02 -15.75 -11.82
CA GLU A 124 5.09 -15.39 -10.89
C GLU A 124 4.52 -15.03 -9.51
N MET A 125 3.39 -14.34 -9.45
CA MET A 125 2.68 -14.08 -8.18
C MET A 125 2.28 -15.38 -7.51
N VAL A 126 1.73 -16.37 -8.23
CA VAL A 126 1.37 -17.69 -7.70
C VAL A 126 2.58 -18.37 -7.06
N VAL A 127 3.73 -18.34 -7.73
CA VAL A 127 4.98 -18.92 -7.18
C VAL A 127 5.36 -18.21 -5.87
N GLY A 128 5.38 -16.89 -5.85
CA GLY A 128 5.74 -16.10 -4.65
C GLY A 128 4.77 -16.33 -3.48
N LEU A 129 3.47 -16.40 -3.76
CA LEU A 129 2.43 -16.60 -2.75
C LEU A 129 2.37 -18.03 -2.22
N GLY A 130 2.79 -19.00 -3.02
CA GLY A 130 2.87 -20.41 -2.64
C GLY A 130 4.06 -20.78 -1.75
N LEU A 131 5.02 -19.87 -1.53
CA LEU A 131 6.17 -20.11 -0.67
C LEU A 131 5.74 -20.33 0.79
N ASP A 132 6.50 -21.16 1.53
CA ASP A 132 6.30 -21.36 2.97
C ASP A 132 6.99 -20.23 3.76
N LEU A 133 6.40 -19.04 3.67
CA LEU A 133 6.87 -17.80 4.27
C LEU A 133 5.69 -17.08 4.93
N SER A 134 6.00 -16.14 5.81
CA SER A 134 4.97 -15.22 6.35
C SER A 134 4.36 -14.36 5.23
N VAL A 135 3.14 -13.88 5.43
CA VAL A 135 2.48 -12.98 4.46
C VAL A 135 3.37 -11.79 4.10
N SER A 136 4.01 -11.18 5.08
CA SER A 136 4.90 -10.04 4.86
C SER A 136 6.10 -10.39 3.96
N GLU A 137 6.70 -11.56 4.14
CA GLU A 137 7.83 -12.02 3.32
C GLU A 137 7.39 -12.36 1.90
N LYS A 138 6.23 -12.99 1.72
CA LYS A 138 5.63 -13.24 0.40
C LYS A 138 5.40 -11.96 -0.38
N LEU A 139 4.81 -10.95 0.28
CA LEU A 139 4.58 -9.64 -0.35
C LEU A 139 5.90 -8.93 -0.65
N GLY A 140 6.88 -9.02 0.24
CA GLY A 140 8.23 -8.50 0.01
C GLY A 140 8.89 -9.13 -1.21
N ALA A 141 8.77 -10.46 -1.38
CA ALA A 141 9.30 -11.17 -2.54
C ALA A 141 8.65 -10.72 -3.86
N ILE A 142 7.34 -10.46 -3.86
CA ILE A 142 6.64 -9.92 -5.05
C ILE A 142 7.16 -8.52 -5.38
N MET A 143 7.37 -7.65 -4.39
CA MET A 143 7.93 -6.32 -4.60
C MET A 143 9.35 -6.37 -5.16
N GLU A 144 10.21 -7.24 -4.61
CA GLU A 144 11.58 -7.43 -5.10
C GLU A 144 11.58 -7.97 -6.54
N LEU A 145 10.64 -8.85 -6.87
CA LEU A 145 10.50 -9.38 -8.22
C LEU A 145 10.13 -8.26 -9.21
N ALA A 146 9.18 -7.38 -8.87
CA ALA A 146 8.83 -6.23 -9.69
C ALA A 146 10.05 -5.35 -9.99
N LEU A 147 10.84 -5.05 -8.98
CA LEU A 147 12.07 -4.26 -9.14
C LEU A 147 13.12 -5.01 -9.98
N THR A 148 13.27 -6.31 -9.80
CA THR A 148 14.21 -7.16 -10.56
C THR A 148 13.82 -7.26 -12.02
N ASN A 149 12.53 -7.30 -12.32
CA ASN A 149 11.99 -7.31 -13.67
C ASN A 149 12.07 -5.94 -14.37
N GLY A 150 12.69 -4.95 -13.73
CA GLY A 150 12.96 -3.64 -14.31
C GLY A 150 11.90 -2.58 -13.97
N GLY A 151 11.11 -2.80 -12.92
CA GLY A 151 10.13 -1.82 -12.43
C GLY A 151 10.78 -0.49 -12.10
N THR A 152 10.25 0.60 -12.65
CA THR A 152 10.74 1.97 -12.47
C THR A 152 9.75 2.87 -11.76
N ASP A 153 8.55 2.37 -11.49
CA ASP A 153 7.48 3.10 -10.80
C ASP A 153 7.42 2.74 -9.31
N ASN A 154 6.55 3.43 -8.60
CA ASN A 154 6.26 3.16 -7.19
C ASN A 154 5.58 1.80 -7.03
N VAL A 155 6.20 0.93 -6.24
CA VAL A 155 5.71 -0.43 -5.99
C VAL A 155 4.94 -0.46 -4.67
N SER A 156 3.67 -0.85 -4.72
CA SER A 156 2.82 -0.99 -3.54
C SER A 156 2.06 -2.32 -3.56
N VAL A 157 2.11 -3.04 -2.44
CA VAL A 157 1.38 -4.31 -2.27
C VAL A 157 0.70 -4.34 -0.90
N VAL A 158 -0.55 -4.74 -0.87
CA VAL A 158 -1.31 -5.00 0.36
C VAL A 158 -1.83 -6.44 0.32
N GLY A 159 -1.59 -7.21 1.37
CA GLY A 159 -2.13 -8.56 1.54
C GLY A 159 -3.15 -8.61 2.68
N ILE A 160 -4.28 -9.26 2.43
CA ILE A 160 -5.37 -9.44 3.40
C ILE A 160 -5.65 -10.93 3.50
N LYS A 161 -5.36 -11.50 4.66
CA LYS A 161 -5.62 -12.91 4.98
C LYS A 161 -6.63 -12.97 6.12
N PRO A 162 -7.77 -13.63 5.93
CA PRO A 162 -8.82 -13.68 6.95
C PRO A 162 -8.42 -14.51 8.17
N TYR A 163 -7.50 -15.46 7.99
CA TYR A 163 -6.96 -16.29 9.06
C TYR A 163 -5.45 -16.13 9.12
N LEU A 164 -4.94 -15.89 10.32
CA LEU A 164 -3.52 -15.99 10.63
C LEU A 164 -3.25 -17.40 11.13
N ASP A 165 -2.21 -18.05 10.62
CA ASP A 165 -1.72 -19.27 11.23
C ASP A 165 -1.05 -18.97 12.59
N ASP A 166 -0.82 -20.01 13.38
CA ASP A 166 -0.22 -19.88 14.72
C ASP A 166 1.17 -19.23 14.70
N HIS A 167 1.92 -19.38 13.61
CA HIS A 167 3.24 -18.78 13.44
C HIS A 167 3.13 -17.27 13.16
N GLU A 168 2.26 -16.88 12.27
CA GLU A 168 1.98 -15.47 11.94
C GLU A 168 1.43 -14.73 13.15
N LEU A 169 0.51 -15.35 13.91
CA LEU A 169 -0.05 -14.79 15.13
C LEU A 169 1.04 -14.56 16.20
N LYS A 170 1.95 -15.52 16.40
CA LYS A 170 3.09 -15.40 17.32
C LYS A 170 4.04 -14.30 16.90
N THR A 171 4.34 -14.19 15.60
CA THR A 171 5.23 -13.17 15.04
C THR A 171 4.64 -11.77 15.20
N LEU A 172 3.35 -11.58 14.92
CA LEU A 172 2.65 -10.29 15.12
C LEU A 172 2.59 -9.90 16.60
N THR A 173 2.34 -10.87 17.48
CA THR A 173 2.30 -10.62 18.93
C THR A 173 3.68 -10.21 19.45
N ALA A 174 4.74 -10.86 18.97
CA ALA A 174 6.12 -10.51 19.31
C ALA A 174 6.51 -9.11 18.80
N LYS A 175 6.19 -8.77 17.54
CA LYS A 175 6.43 -7.42 16.98
C LYS A 175 5.70 -6.34 17.78
N LYS A 176 4.41 -6.52 18.06
CA LYS A 176 3.62 -5.57 18.87
C LYS A 176 4.18 -5.41 20.29
N ALA A 177 4.72 -6.47 20.88
CA ALA A 177 5.37 -6.40 22.20
C ALA A 177 6.66 -5.57 22.14
N VAL A 178 7.48 -5.73 21.11
CA VAL A 178 8.70 -4.95 20.89
C VAL A 178 8.38 -3.47 20.64
N GLU A 179 7.45 -3.16 19.76
CA GLU A 179 7.02 -1.78 19.47
C GLU A 179 6.49 -1.08 20.73
N LYS A 180 5.69 -1.79 21.54
CA LYS A 180 5.19 -1.26 22.81
C LYS A 180 6.31 -1.01 23.81
N THR A 181 7.33 -1.85 23.84
CA THR A 181 8.49 -1.70 24.74
C THR A 181 9.35 -0.51 24.32
N VAL A 182 9.59 -0.32 23.02
CA VAL A 182 10.33 0.84 22.50
C VAL A 182 9.58 2.14 22.82
N SER A 183 8.27 2.18 22.58
CA SER A 183 7.45 3.36 22.89
C SER A 183 7.46 3.72 24.39
N VAL A 184 7.48 2.73 25.28
CA VAL A 184 7.58 2.96 26.73
C VAL A 184 8.96 3.47 27.13
N GLN A 185 10.04 2.97 26.51
CA GLN A 185 11.39 3.47 26.74
C GLN A 185 11.55 4.93 26.28
N ASP A 186 11.05 5.27 25.10
CA ASP A 186 11.05 6.65 24.59
C ASP A 186 10.28 7.60 25.53
N MET A 187 9.14 7.16 26.07
CA MET A 187 8.38 7.91 27.07
C MET A 187 9.13 8.09 28.40
N LEU A 188 9.90 7.11 28.82
CA LEU A 188 10.70 7.18 30.05
C LEU A 188 11.93 8.08 29.88
N GLU A 189 12.55 8.06 28.69
CA GLU A 189 13.69 8.92 28.38
C GLU A 189 13.29 10.39 28.23
N SER A 190 12.12 10.66 27.66
CA SER A 190 11.57 12.02 27.53
C SER A 190 11.17 12.65 28.86
N LYS A 191 11.05 11.86 29.94
CA LYS A 191 10.72 12.32 31.30
C LYS A 191 11.93 12.47 32.23
N LYS A 192 13.17 12.25 31.76
CA LYS A 192 14.36 12.58 32.55
C LYS A 192 14.46 14.11 32.67
N PRO A 193 14.49 14.69 33.87
CA PRO A 193 14.65 16.13 34.01
C PRO A 193 15.98 16.55 33.42
N GLU A 194 15.96 17.58 32.60
CA GLU A 194 17.17 18.28 32.16
C GLU A 194 18.02 18.60 33.39
N LYS A 195 19.28 18.15 33.40
CA LYS A 195 20.22 18.51 34.44
C LYS A 195 20.31 20.02 34.44
N ALA A 196 19.86 20.63 35.54
CA ALA A 196 20.08 22.05 35.78
C ALA A 196 21.58 22.34 35.64
N GLU A 197 21.94 23.15 34.67
CA GLU A 197 23.29 23.73 34.56
C GLU A 197 23.57 24.48 35.84
N ALA A 198 24.65 24.09 36.50
CA ALA A 198 25.14 24.77 37.69
C ALA A 198 25.49 26.21 37.33
N VAL A 199 24.74 27.15 37.86
CA VAL A 199 25.07 28.56 37.81
C VAL A 199 26.33 28.75 38.66
N GLU A 200 27.49 29.01 38.04
CA GLU A 200 28.68 29.43 38.71
C GLU A 200 28.43 30.79 39.39
N GLU A 201 28.37 30.80 40.71
CA GLU A 201 28.40 32.02 41.52
C GLU A 201 29.73 32.75 41.31
N LYS A 202 29.72 33.83 40.57
CA LYS A 202 30.82 34.80 40.54
C LYS A 202 30.96 35.45 41.89
N LYS A 203 32.09 35.21 42.57
CA LYS A 203 32.50 35.97 43.77
C LYS A 203 32.63 37.45 43.42
N PRO A 204 32.22 38.38 44.29
CA PRO A 204 32.42 39.83 44.07
C PRO A 204 33.90 40.16 44.25
N ASP A 205 34.42 40.93 43.28
CA ASP A 205 35.75 41.47 43.29
C ASP A 205 35.88 42.56 44.37
N GLU A 206 36.75 42.30 45.33
CA GLU A 206 37.18 43.22 46.35
C GLU A 206 38.37 44.02 45.80
N GLN A 207 38.10 45.13 45.12
CA GLN A 207 39.10 46.19 44.91
C GLN A 207 38.47 47.48 44.37
N ALA A 208 38.10 48.35 45.27
CA ALA A 208 38.15 49.81 45.00
C ALA A 208 38.17 50.54 46.33
N LYS A 209 39.35 50.56 46.91
CA LYS A 209 39.75 51.75 47.76
C LYS A 209 40.76 52.51 46.96
N LEU A 210 40.46 53.79 46.81
CA LEU A 210 41.36 54.94 46.79
C LEU A 210 40.96 56.01 45.73
N PHE A 211 40.63 57.07 46.28
CA PHE A 211 40.39 58.46 45.95
C PHE A 211 38.95 58.85 45.68
#